data_7f539ac08e45e8f2b332172293902749
#
_entry.id   7f539ac08e45e8f2b332172293902749
#
_cell.length_a   1.000
_cell.length_b   1.000
_cell.length_c   1.000
_cell.angle_alpha   90.00
_cell.angle_beta   90.00
_cell.angle_gamma   90.00
#
_symmetry.space_group_name_H-M   'P 1'
#
loop_
_entity.id
_entity.type
_entity.pdbx_description
1 polymer ?
#
loop_
_entity_poly.entity_id
_entity_poly.type
_entity_poly.pdbx_seq_one_letter_code
_entity_poly.pdbx_strand_id
1 'polypeptide(L)'
;MLFRSNGEKLERWGSYVLRRPDPQVVWPMESEWALWKNPHGHYHRSNKGGGQWEHKKRYPEQWTINYKNLKFHIKPTGFKHTGLFPEQAANWDWMIEKIKKANRPIKVLNLFAYTGGATVACASAGAEVCHVDAAKGMVNWAKENIELSGLKNQTVRFIVDDVVKFVEREIRRGKKYDAIIMDPPSYGRGPKGEVWQIEEKLYSFVDLCMGVLSDNPLF
;
A
#
# COMPACT_ATOMS: atom_id res chain seq x y z
N MET A 1 -7.20 -14.39 8.15
CA MET A 1 -6.50 -15.38 7.86
C MET A 1 -6.78 -16.27 6.82
N LEU A 2 -5.82 -17.00 6.49
CA LEU A 2 -5.55 -17.33 5.16
C LEU A 2 -5.14 -18.73 5.03
N PHE A 3 -5.69 -19.36 4.01
CA PHE A 3 -5.18 -20.59 3.47
C PHE A 3 -4.51 -20.32 2.15
N ARG A 4 -3.46 -21.06 1.84
CA ARG A 4 -2.73 -21.00 0.59
C ARG A 4 -2.54 -22.41 0.07
N SER A 5 -2.84 -22.64 -1.21
CA SER A 5 -2.70 -23.94 -1.85
C SER A 5 -2.86 -23.82 -3.37
N ASN A 6 -2.23 -24.71 -4.13
CA ASN A 6 -2.42 -24.82 -5.58
C ASN A 6 -2.26 -23.48 -6.34
N GLY A 7 -1.25 -22.67 -5.99
CA GLY A 7 -1.01 -21.38 -6.66
C GLY A 7 -2.00 -20.28 -6.31
N GLU A 8 -2.80 -20.46 -5.26
CA GLU A 8 -3.82 -19.50 -4.85
C GLU A 8 -3.86 -19.29 -3.34
N LYS A 9 -4.55 -18.24 -2.93
CA LYS A 9 -4.81 -17.92 -1.53
C LYS A 9 -6.28 -17.58 -1.28
N LEU A 10 -6.79 -17.99 -0.14
CA LEU A 10 -8.11 -17.67 0.38
C LEU A 10 -7.95 -16.70 1.55
N GLU A 11 -8.50 -15.52 1.42
CA GLU A 11 -8.38 -14.42 2.38
C GLU A 11 -9.72 -13.98 2.91
N ARG A 12 -9.77 -13.62 4.20
CA ARG A 12 -10.92 -12.99 4.81
C ARG A 12 -10.69 -11.49 4.94
N TRP A 13 -11.57 -10.71 4.33
CA TRP A 13 -11.58 -9.27 4.34
C TRP A 13 -12.84 -8.76 5.05
N GLY A 14 -12.80 -8.67 6.38
CA GLY A 14 -14.00 -8.45 7.19
C GLY A 14 -14.96 -9.62 7.10
N SER A 15 -16.18 -9.37 6.65
CA SER A 15 -17.23 -10.41 6.46
C SER A 15 -17.08 -11.21 5.16
N TYR A 16 -16.20 -10.78 4.25
CA TYR A 16 -16.11 -11.36 2.91
C TYR A 16 -14.85 -12.20 2.74
N VAL A 17 -14.98 -13.31 2.02
CA VAL A 17 -13.89 -14.23 1.70
C VAL A 17 -13.60 -14.15 0.21
N LEU A 18 -12.35 -13.88 -0.13
CA LEU A 18 -11.88 -13.74 -1.50
C LEU A 18 -10.82 -14.80 -1.79
N ARG A 19 -10.84 -15.35 -3.00
CA ARG A 19 -9.84 -16.27 -3.54
C ARG A 19 -9.07 -15.56 -4.66
N ARG A 20 -7.73 -15.62 -4.60
CA ARG A 20 -6.86 -14.89 -5.53
C ARG A 20 -5.62 -15.72 -5.88
N PRO A 21 -5.02 -15.52 -7.06
CA PRO A 21 -3.75 -16.14 -7.41
C PRO A 21 -2.61 -15.76 -6.46
N ASP A 22 -1.84 -16.78 -6.06
CA ASP A 22 -0.60 -16.67 -5.32
C ASP A 22 0.43 -17.68 -5.90
N PRO A 23 1.10 -17.35 -7.01
CA PRO A 23 1.92 -18.30 -7.78
C PRO A 23 3.10 -18.90 -7.02
N GLN A 24 3.49 -18.30 -5.90
CA GLN A 24 4.57 -18.80 -5.05
C GLN A 24 4.14 -20.02 -4.22
N VAL A 25 2.85 -20.32 -4.18
CA VAL A 25 2.27 -21.42 -3.41
C VAL A 25 2.23 -22.67 -4.26
N VAL A 26 3.25 -23.50 -4.14
CA VAL A 26 3.44 -24.71 -4.96
C VAL A 26 2.90 -26.00 -4.33
N TRP A 27 2.52 -25.97 -3.04
CA TRP A 27 2.01 -27.14 -2.34
C TRP A 27 0.55 -27.42 -2.67
N PRO A 28 0.14 -28.70 -2.70
CA PRO A 28 -1.24 -29.09 -2.96
C PRO A 28 -2.15 -28.81 -1.76
N MET A 29 -3.44 -28.84 -2.02
CA MET A 29 -4.47 -28.75 -0.99
C MET A 29 -4.63 -30.11 -0.30
N GLU A 30 -4.48 -30.13 1.03
CA GLU A 30 -4.65 -31.35 1.84
C GLU A 30 -6.12 -31.69 2.08
N SER A 31 -7.01 -30.70 2.09
CA SER A 31 -8.45 -30.89 2.26
C SER A 31 -9.27 -29.84 1.54
N GLU A 32 -10.40 -30.25 0.95
CA GLU A 32 -11.32 -29.33 0.29
C GLU A 32 -12.28 -28.69 1.28
N TRP A 33 -11.97 -27.46 1.68
CA TRP A 33 -12.85 -26.68 2.53
C TRP A 33 -14.02 -26.06 1.74
N ALA A 34 -15.20 -26.04 2.33
CA ALA A 34 -16.37 -25.45 1.71
C ALA A 34 -16.17 -23.98 1.29
N LEU A 35 -15.40 -23.20 2.09
CA LEU A 35 -15.06 -21.82 1.78
C LEU A 35 -14.13 -21.69 0.57
N TRP A 36 -13.30 -22.71 0.29
CA TRP A 36 -12.44 -22.71 -0.89
C TRP A 36 -13.24 -22.90 -2.17
N LYS A 37 -14.21 -23.81 -2.14
CA LYS A 37 -15.11 -24.03 -3.29
C LYS A 37 -16.06 -22.87 -3.53
N ASN A 38 -16.51 -22.21 -2.45
CA ASN A 38 -17.55 -21.20 -2.50
C ASN A 38 -17.18 -19.91 -1.74
N PRO A 39 -16.10 -19.19 -2.18
CA PRO A 39 -15.77 -17.87 -1.66
C PRO A 39 -16.84 -16.86 -2.08
N HIS A 40 -16.78 -15.61 -1.59
CA HIS A 40 -17.61 -14.52 -2.10
C HIS A 40 -17.17 -14.08 -3.49
N GLY A 41 -15.86 -13.91 -3.70
CA GLY A 41 -15.28 -13.58 -4.98
C GLY A 41 -14.05 -14.43 -5.30
N HIS A 42 -13.88 -14.78 -6.56
CA HIS A 42 -12.71 -15.48 -7.07
C HIS A 42 -12.12 -14.68 -8.23
N TYR A 43 -10.83 -14.32 -8.14
CA TYR A 43 -10.14 -13.60 -9.19
C TYR A 43 -9.46 -14.57 -10.15
N HIS A 44 -9.82 -14.47 -11.42
CA HIS A 44 -9.23 -15.24 -12.52
C HIS A 44 -8.25 -14.37 -13.29
N ARG A 45 -7.00 -14.82 -13.38
CA ARG A 45 -5.96 -14.09 -14.11
C ARG A 45 -6.12 -14.31 -15.61
N SER A 46 -6.00 -13.24 -16.38
CA SER A 46 -5.96 -13.30 -17.85
C SER A 46 -4.53 -13.58 -18.35
N ASN A 47 -4.40 -14.30 -19.43
CA ASN A 47 -3.12 -14.52 -20.13
C ASN A 47 -2.57 -13.25 -20.80
N LYS A 48 -3.41 -12.21 -20.93
CA LYS A 48 -3.06 -10.91 -21.55
C LYS A 48 -2.72 -9.82 -20.53
N GLY A 49 -2.55 -10.19 -19.24
CA GLY A 49 -2.40 -9.26 -18.12
C GLY A 49 -3.75 -8.86 -17.51
N GLY A 50 -3.73 -8.49 -16.22
CA GLY A 50 -4.96 -8.24 -15.47
C GLY A 50 -5.78 -9.49 -15.23
N GLY A 51 -7.10 -9.35 -15.15
CA GLY A 51 -8.05 -10.43 -14.95
C GLY A 51 -9.41 -9.90 -14.51
N GLN A 52 -10.28 -10.81 -14.07
CA GLN A 52 -11.64 -10.47 -13.66
C GLN A 52 -12.06 -11.22 -12.41
N TRP A 53 -13.00 -10.64 -11.66
CA TRP A 53 -13.62 -11.24 -10.49
C TRP A 53 -14.87 -12.02 -10.90
N GLU A 54 -14.93 -13.27 -10.51
CA GLU A 54 -16.16 -14.07 -10.50
C GLU A 54 -16.84 -13.83 -9.15
N HIS A 55 -18.07 -13.29 -9.16
CA HIS A 55 -18.87 -13.04 -7.96
C HIS A 55 -19.74 -14.25 -7.67
N LYS A 56 -19.32 -15.12 -6.75
CA LYS A 56 -20.09 -16.33 -6.35
C LYS A 56 -21.18 -16.04 -5.34
N LYS A 57 -20.99 -15.00 -4.52
CA LYS A 57 -21.96 -14.50 -3.55
C LYS A 57 -22.00 -12.98 -3.62
N ARG A 58 -23.12 -12.41 -3.20
CA ARG A 58 -23.25 -10.95 -3.15
C ARG A 58 -22.32 -10.34 -2.09
N TYR A 59 -21.58 -9.32 -2.47
CA TYR A 59 -20.81 -8.43 -1.60
C TYR A 59 -20.75 -7.03 -2.24
N PRO A 60 -20.54 -5.97 -1.44
CA PRO A 60 -20.49 -4.60 -1.97
C PRO A 60 -19.25 -4.40 -2.85
N GLU A 61 -19.31 -3.43 -3.76
CA GLU A 61 -18.16 -3.03 -4.57
C GLU A 61 -17.00 -2.51 -3.72
N GLN A 62 -17.34 -1.87 -2.58
CA GLN A 62 -16.41 -1.34 -1.61
C GLN A 62 -16.94 -1.56 -0.19
N TRP A 63 -16.07 -1.90 0.75
CA TRP A 63 -16.39 -2.00 2.17
C TRP A 63 -15.21 -1.56 3.03
N THR A 64 -15.45 -1.44 4.32
CA THR A 64 -14.43 -1.03 5.30
C THR A 64 -13.94 -2.22 6.10
N ILE A 65 -12.63 -2.25 6.35
CA ILE A 65 -12.02 -3.10 7.37
C ILE A 65 -11.27 -2.25 8.38
N ASN A 66 -11.10 -2.79 9.58
CA ASN A 66 -10.37 -2.13 10.66
C ASN A 66 -9.07 -2.86 10.96
N TYR A 67 -8.04 -2.10 11.28
CA TYR A 67 -6.85 -2.58 11.93
C TYR A 67 -6.57 -1.69 13.17
N LYS A 68 -6.81 -2.22 14.37
CA LYS A 68 -6.82 -1.42 15.60
C LYS A 68 -7.77 -0.22 15.45
N ASN A 69 -7.28 0.99 15.61
CA ASN A 69 -8.03 2.23 15.41
C ASN A 69 -8.03 2.77 13.97
N LEU A 70 -7.29 2.13 13.06
CA LEU A 70 -7.20 2.53 11.66
C LEU A 70 -8.31 1.85 10.84
N LYS A 71 -8.81 2.55 9.82
CA LYS A 71 -9.86 2.06 8.92
C LYS A 71 -9.41 2.18 7.46
N PHE A 72 -9.74 1.16 6.68
CA PHE A 72 -9.35 1.10 5.28
C PHE A 72 -10.50 0.65 4.41
N HIS A 73 -10.68 1.31 3.28
CA HIS A 73 -11.53 0.82 2.22
C HIS A 73 -10.87 -0.35 1.50
N ILE A 74 -11.66 -1.37 1.27
CA ILE A 74 -11.33 -2.53 0.44
C ILE A 74 -12.23 -2.52 -0.79
N LYS A 75 -11.60 -2.66 -1.96
CA LYS A 75 -12.29 -2.71 -3.24
C LYS A 75 -11.56 -3.69 -4.16
N PRO A 76 -12.20 -4.78 -4.59
CA PRO A 76 -11.65 -5.65 -5.63
C PRO A 76 -11.40 -4.85 -6.90
N THR A 77 -10.15 -4.84 -7.37
CA THR A 77 -9.77 -4.11 -8.58
C THR A 77 -9.64 -5.06 -9.77
N GLY A 78 -9.59 -4.53 -10.99
CA GLY A 78 -9.32 -5.31 -12.20
C GLY A 78 -7.92 -5.98 -12.23
N PHE A 79 -7.05 -5.59 -11.30
CA PHE A 79 -5.82 -6.31 -10.96
C PHE A 79 -6.05 -7.02 -9.64
N LYS A 80 -5.62 -8.24 -9.45
CA LYS A 80 -5.88 -9.09 -8.26
C LYS A 80 -5.86 -8.43 -6.86
N HIS A 81 -5.50 -7.15 -6.77
CA HIS A 81 -5.35 -6.40 -5.52
C HIS A 81 -6.69 -5.86 -5.00
N THR A 82 -6.76 -5.70 -3.69
CA THR A 82 -7.97 -5.29 -2.97
C THR A 82 -7.82 -3.92 -2.28
N GLY A 83 -6.69 -3.25 -2.53
CA GLY A 83 -6.42 -1.92 -1.99
C GLY A 83 -5.58 -1.92 -0.71
N LEU A 84 -5.26 -3.06 -0.12
CA LEU A 84 -4.43 -3.11 1.09
C LEU A 84 -3.52 -4.34 1.06
N PHE A 85 -2.34 -4.20 1.68
CA PHE A 85 -1.38 -5.26 1.93
C PHE A 85 -1.31 -5.49 3.45
N PRO A 86 -2.10 -6.41 4.02
CA PRO A 86 -2.20 -6.60 5.46
C PRO A 86 -0.92 -7.13 6.10
N GLU A 87 -0.04 -7.73 5.31
CA GLU A 87 1.30 -8.14 5.73
C GLU A 87 2.17 -6.98 6.20
N GLN A 88 1.88 -5.75 5.77
CA GLN A 88 2.56 -4.53 6.20
C GLN A 88 2.15 -4.07 7.61
N ALA A 89 1.19 -4.73 8.25
CA ALA A 89 0.69 -4.32 9.56
C ALA A 89 1.79 -4.29 10.66
N ALA A 90 2.74 -5.22 10.60
CA ALA A 90 3.90 -5.22 11.51
C ALA A 90 4.77 -3.96 11.33
N ASN A 91 4.97 -3.53 10.08
CA ASN A 91 5.71 -2.31 9.76
C ASN A 91 4.92 -1.06 10.21
N TRP A 92 3.58 -1.06 10.06
CA TRP A 92 2.77 0.06 10.57
C TRP A 92 2.89 0.20 12.09
N ASP A 93 2.82 -0.90 12.84
CA ASP A 93 2.98 -0.88 14.29
C ASP A 93 4.36 -0.36 14.71
N TRP A 94 5.41 -0.83 14.05
CA TRP A 94 6.78 -0.39 14.29
C TRP A 94 6.95 1.11 14.00
N MET A 95 6.45 1.61 12.88
CA MET A 95 6.51 3.04 12.54
C MET A 95 5.74 3.90 13.54
N ILE A 96 4.52 3.48 13.93
CA ILE A 96 3.72 4.18 14.96
C ILE A 96 4.48 4.28 16.27
N GLU A 97 5.09 3.18 16.70
CA GLU A 97 5.87 3.14 17.95
C GLU A 97 7.07 4.08 17.87
N LYS A 98 7.85 4.03 16.80
CA LYS A 98 9.02 4.88 16.57
C LYS A 98 8.65 6.37 16.58
N ILE A 99 7.60 6.75 15.83
CA ILE A 99 7.14 8.15 15.76
C ILE A 99 6.71 8.65 17.14
N LYS A 100 5.92 7.87 17.88
CA LYS A 100 5.46 8.26 19.22
C LYS A 100 6.60 8.39 20.23
N LYS A 101 7.63 7.54 20.15
CA LYS A 101 8.80 7.58 21.02
C LYS A 101 9.79 8.71 20.71
N ALA A 102 9.73 9.29 19.53
CA ALA A 102 10.69 10.31 19.09
C ALA A 102 10.62 11.60 19.91
N ASN A 103 9.47 11.91 20.55
CA ASN A 103 9.24 13.10 21.35
C ASN A 103 9.60 14.43 20.63
N ARG A 104 9.49 14.47 19.33
CA ARG A 104 9.68 15.64 18.47
C ARG A 104 8.78 15.55 17.24
N PRO A 105 8.51 16.65 16.53
CA PRO A 105 7.81 16.60 15.25
C PRO A 105 8.57 15.72 14.24
N ILE A 106 7.86 14.84 13.56
CA ILE A 106 8.41 13.90 12.59
C ILE A 106 7.79 14.16 11.22
N LYS A 107 8.64 14.31 10.20
CA LYS A 107 8.24 14.42 8.79
C LYS A 107 8.57 13.12 8.06
N VAL A 108 7.55 12.50 7.50
CA VAL A 108 7.66 11.21 6.80
C VAL A 108 7.44 11.43 5.30
N LEU A 109 8.34 10.91 4.48
CA LEU A 109 8.17 10.79 3.04
C LEU A 109 7.80 9.34 2.70
N ASN A 110 6.59 9.14 2.18
CA ASN A 110 6.11 7.85 1.73
C ASN A 110 6.05 7.83 0.19
N LEU A 111 6.90 7.04 -0.43
CA LEU A 111 7.10 6.89 -1.87
C LEU A 111 6.51 5.56 -2.35
N PHE A 112 5.94 5.51 -3.56
CA PHE A 112 5.14 4.38 -4.04
C PHE A 112 4.00 4.06 -3.07
N ALA A 113 3.37 5.13 -2.57
CA ALA A 113 2.58 5.10 -1.34
C ALA A 113 1.21 4.41 -1.50
N TYR A 114 0.83 4.03 -2.73
CA TYR A 114 -0.36 3.26 -3.09
C TYR A 114 -1.65 3.86 -2.47
N THR A 115 -2.46 3.06 -1.79
CA THR A 115 -3.70 3.49 -1.12
C THR A 115 -3.47 4.04 0.29
N GLY A 116 -2.21 4.25 0.69
CA GLY A 116 -1.84 4.97 1.88
C GLY A 116 -1.88 4.19 3.19
N GLY A 117 -1.70 2.87 3.20
CA GLY A 117 -1.65 2.10 4.45
C GLY A 117 -0.62 2.65 5.44
N ALA A 118 0.64 2.82 5.01
CA ALA A 118 1.70 3.42 5.81
C ALA A 118 1.45 4.92 6.11
N THR A 119 0.86 5.66 5.16
CA THR A 119 0.48 7.07 5.36
C THR A 119 -0.50 7.23 6.51
N VAL A 120 -1.58 6.41 6.53
CA VAL A 120 -2.58 6.41 7.61
C VAL A 120 -1.93 6.05 8.95
N ALA A 121 -1.05 5.04 8.96
CA ALA A 121 -0.34 4.64 10.16
C ALA A 121 0.53 5.77 10.73
N CYS A 122 1.38 6.39 9.92
CA CYS A 122 2.25 7.48 10.35
C CYS A 122 1.46 8.73 10.78
N ALA A 123 0.42 9.10 10.04
CA ALA A 123 -0.45 10.23 10.39
C ALA A 123 -1.19 9.98 11.71
N SER A 124 -1.60 8.73 12.00
CA SER A 124 -2.25 8.37 13.28
C SER A 124 -1.32 8.51 14.49
N ALA A 125 -0.01 8.46 14.26
CA ALA A 125 1.02 8.68 15.29
C ALA A 125 1.40 10.17 15.45
N GLY A 126 0.81 11.07 14.66
CA GLY A 126 1.06 12.52 14.71
C GLY A 126 2.16 13.01 13.78
N ALA A 127 2.66 12.21 12.84
CA ALA A 127 3.65 12.65 11.86
C ALA A 127 3.02 13.55 10.77
N GLU A 128 3.79 14.50 10.26
CA GLU A 128 3.51 15.17 8.99
C GLU A 128 3.92 14.22 7.85
N VAL A 129 3.00 13.86 6.96
CA VAL A 129 3.28 12.87 5.92
C VAL A 129 3.20 13.49 4.52
N CYS A 130 4.22 13.26 3.71
CA CYS A 130 4.18 13.48 2.27
C CYS A 130 3.96 12.15 1.55
N HIS A 131 2.77 11.96 1.01
CA HIS A 131 2.33 10.78 0.27
C HIS A 131 2.52 11.00 -1.22
N VAL A 132 3.34 10.18 -1.87
CA VAL A 132 3.66 10.29 -3.31
C VAL A 132 3.37 8.98 -4.01
N ASP A 133 2.52 9.04 -5.02
CA ASP A 133 2.23 7.92 -5.92
C ASP A 133 1.95 8.43 -7.33
N ALA A 134 2.31 7.64 -8.34
CA ALA A 134 2.11 7.99 -9.75
C ALA A 134 0.63 7.91 -10.17
N ALA A 135 -0.16 7.06 -9.52
CA ALA A 135 -1.54 6.78 -9.89
C ALA A 135 -2.53 7.66 -9.12
N LYS A 136 -3.15 8.62 -9.83
CA LYS A 136 -4.15 9.53 -9.24
C LYS A 136 -5.26 8.81 -8.49
N GLY A 137 -5.73 7.65 -9.00
CA GLY A 137 -6.76 6.86 -8.34
C GLY A 137 -6.32 6.32 -6.98
N MET A 138 -5.05 5.92 -6.84
CA MET A 138 -4.48 5.44 -5.57
C MET A 138 -4.33 6.56 -4.57
N VAL A 139 -3.86 7.73 -5.02
CA VAL A 139 -3.76 8.93 -4.18
C VAL A 139 -5.13 9.39 -3.66
N ASN A 140 -6.17 9.32 -4.48
CA ASN A 140 -7.54 9.63 -4.03
C ASN A 140 -8.03 8.62 -3.00
N TRP A 141 -7.77 7.33 -3.22
CA TRP A 141 -8.12 6.29 -2.25
C TRP A 141 -7.38 6.48 -0.91
N ALA A 142 -6.12 6.91 -0.94
CA ALA A 142 -5.37 7.25 0.27
C ALA A 142 -6.01 8.41 1.05
N LYS A 143 -6.53 9.44 0.37
CA LYS A 143 -7.29 10.52 1.01
C LYS A 143 -8.56 9.99 1.70
N GLU A 144 -9.31 9.12 1.01
CA GLU A 144 -10.49 8.48 1.58
C GLU A 144 -10.14 7.68 2.84
N ASN A 145 -9.03 6.93 2.85
CA ASN A 145 -8.56 6.16 4.01
C ASN A 145 -8.14 7.07 5.19
N ILE A 146 -7.54 8.22 4.94
CA ILE A 146 -7.23 9.24 5.96
C ILE A 146 -8.54 9.78 6.59
N GLU A 147 -9.51 10.14 5.77
CA GLU A 147 -10.80 10.65 6.25
C GLU A 147 -11.58 9.58 7.02
N LEU A 148 -11.63 8.35 6.49
CA LEU A 148 -12.29 7.20 7.11
C LEU A 148 -11.70 6.86 8.49
N SER A 149 -10.39 7.03 8.65
CA SER A 149 -9.68 6.82 9.91
C SER A 149 -9.83 7.99 10.90
N GLY A 150 -10.60 9.04 10.56
CA GLY A 150 -10.79 10.21 11.42
C GLY A 150 -9.58 11.14 11.49
N LEU A 151 -8.66 11.05 10.52
CA LEU A 151 -7.37 11.76 10.50
C LEU A 151 -7.37 13.00 9.59
N LYS A 152 -8.54 13.53 9.23
CA LYS A 152 -8.69 14.66 8.31
C LYS A 152 -7.92 15.92 8.77
N ASN A 153 -7.73 16.09 10.07
CA ASN A 153 -7.02 17.24 10.66
C ASN A 153 -5.51 17.04 10.73
N GLN A 154 -4.99 15.85 10.35
CA GLN A 154 -3.56 15.60 10.31
C GLN A 154 -2.93 16.22 9.05
N THR A 155 -1.68 16.62 9.16
CA THR A 155 -0.94 17.23 8.05
C THR A 155 -0.48 16.13 7.08
N VAL A 156 -1.25 15.90 6.02
CA VAL A 156 -0.89 14.98 4.94
C VAL A 156 -0.89 15.69 3.60
N ARG A 157 0.24 15.69 2.93
CA ARG A 157 0.42 16.25 1.59
C ARG A 157 0.34 15.14 0.56
N PHE A 158 -0.67 15.18 -0.31
CA PHE A 158 -0.90 14.17 -1.34
C PHE A 158 -0.39 14.64 -2.70
N ILE A 159 0.48 13.86 -3.30
CA ILE A 159 1.17 14.19 -4.56
C ILE A 159 0.95 13.07 -5.57
N VAL A 160 0.48 13.44 -6.76
CA VAL A 160 0.45 12.55 -7.94
C VAL A 160 1.65 12.88 -8.80
N ASP A 161 2.69 12.07 -8.75
CA ASP A 161 3.93 12.32 -9.48
C ASP A 161 4.81 11.07 -9.60
N ASP A 162 5.79 11.13 -10.51
CA ASP A 162 6.93 10.21 -10.53
C ASP A 162 7.83 10.46 -9.31
N VAL A 163 8.19 9.39 -8.60
CA VAL A 163 8.91 9.49 -7.33
C VAL A 163 10.32 10.05 -7.49
N VAL A 164 11.02 9.72 -8.59
CA VAL A 164 12.38 10.21 -8.85
C VAL A 164 12.34 11.71 -9.06
N LYS A 165 11.49 12.18 -9.97
CA LYS A 165 11.31 13.60 -10.25
C LYS A 165 10.83 14.38 -9.02
N PHE A 166 10.00 13.75 -8.18
CA PHE A 166 9.57 14.36 -6.93
C PHE A 166 10.73 14.58 -5.98
N VAL A 167 11.53 13.54 -5.71
CA VAL A 167 12.70 13.61 -4.80
C VAL A 167 13.72 14.63 -5.30
N GLU A 168 14.04 14.64 -6.60
CA GLU A 168 14.92 15.65 -7.20
C GLU A 168 14.45 17.09 -6.94
N ARG A 169 13.13 17.32 -7.03
CA ARG A 169 12.55 18.65 -6.73
C ARG A 169 12.63 19.00 -5.25
N GLU A 170 12.43 18.04 -4.36
CA GLU A 170 12.53 18.29 -2.91
C GLU A 170 13.99 18.57 -2.51
N ILE A 171 14.98 17.92 -3.14
CA ILE A 171 16.41 18.25 -2.98
C ILE A 171 16.68 19.71 -3.37
N ARG A 172 16.25 20.13 -4.58
CA ARG A 172 16.43 21.52 -5.05
C ARG A 172 15.73 22.56 -4.15
N ARG A 173 14.67 22.14 -3.43
CA ARG A 173 13.95 23.00 -2.48
C ARG A 173 14.53 22.96 -1.07
N GLY A 174 15.58 22.21 -0.84
CA GLY A 174 16.17 22.02 0.49
C GLY A 174 15.23 21.36 1.49
N LYS A 175 14.25 20.57 1.03
CA LYS A 175 13.31 19.87 1.92
C LYS A 175 13.97 18.64 2.53
N LYS A 176 13.69 18.42 3.81
CA LYS A 176 14.23 17.29 4.58
C LYS A 176 13.10 16.54 5.28
N TYR A 177 13.29 15.23 5.41
CA TYR A 177 12.36 14.29 6.03
C TYR A 177 13.10 13.46 7.09
N ASP A 178 12.42 13.18 8.19
CA ASP A 178 12.98 12.38 9.28
C ASP A 178 12.86 10.88 9.05
N ALA A 179 11.99 10.50 8.14
CA ALA A 179 11.77 9.11 7.78
C ALA A 179 11.39 8.98 6.31
N ILE A 180 11.85 7.92 5.66
CA ILE A 180 11.51 7.59 4.28
C ILE A 180 10.97 6.16 4.23
N ILE A 181 9.78 6.02 3.66
CA ILE A 181 9.14 4.73 3.39
C ILE A 181 9.09 4.55 1.88
N MET A 182 9.47 3.38 1.40
CA MET A 182 9.28 3.01 -0.01
C MET A 182 8.97 1.52 -0.14
N ASP A 183 7.99 1.21 -0.98
CA ASP A 183 7.62 -0.15 -1.36
C ASP A 183 7.50 -0.22 -2.89
N PRO A 184 8.65 -0.15 -3.59
CA PRO A 184 8.67 -0.04 -5.04
C PRO A 184 8.18 -1.33 -5.71
N PRO A 185 7.35 -1.22 -6.76
CA PRO A 185 6.99 -2.38 -7.56
C PRO A 185 8.20 -2.85 -8.38
N SER A 186 8.19 -4.11 -8.83
CA SER A 186 9.21 -4.60 -9.78
C SER A 186 9.20 -3.80 -11.07
N TYR A 187 8.01 -3.41 -11.55
CA TYR A 187 7.82 -2.58 -12.73
C TYR A 187 6.67 -1.59 -12.53
N GLY A 188 6.82 -0.37 -13.05
CA GLY A 188 5.79 0.66 -12.99
C GLY A 188 5.92 1.72 -14.08
N ARG A 189 4.88 2.55 -14.24
CA ARG A 189 4.90 3.72 -15.11
C ARG A 189 4.48 4.96 -14.32
N GLY A 190 5.25 6.02 -14.48
CA GLY A 190 4.92 7.34 -13.97
C GLY A 190 3.77 8.00 -14.77
N PRO A 191 3.23 9.13 -14.26
CA PRO A 191 2.04 9.78 -14.83
C PRO A 191 2.29 10.39 -16.22
N LYS A 192 3.54 10.56 -16.64
CA LYS A 192 3.94 11.06 -17.96
C LYS A 192 4.67 10.01 -18.80
N GLY A 193 4.52 8.73 -18.46
CA GLY A 193 5.14 7.62 -19.17
C GLY A 193 6.55 7.25 -18.71
N GLU A 194 7.03 7.80 -17.61
CA GLU A 194 8.29 7.40 -16.97
C GLU A 194 8.25 5.89 -16.70
N VAL A 195 9.38 5.22 -16.91
CA VAL A 195 9.51 3.79 -16.65
C VAL A 195 10.29 3.56 -15.37
N TRP A 196 9.73 2.78 -14.47
CA TRP A 196 10.38 2.24 -13.30
C TRP A 196 10.64 0.76 -13.49
N GLN A 197 11.88 0.32 -13.28
CA GLN A 197 12.32 -1.07 -13.19
C GLN A 197 13.22 -1.19 -11.97
N ILE A 198 12.85 -2.06 -11.02
CA ILE A 198 13.51 -2.11 -9.71
C ILE A 198 14.99 -2.51 -9.84
N GLU A 199 15.29 -3.47 -10.70
CA GLU A 199 16.64 -4.01 -10.92
C GLU A 199 17.61 -2.94 -11.43
N GLU A 200 17.10 -1.98 -12.20
CA GLU A 200 17.92 -0.93 -12.80
C GLU A 200 18.02 0.32 -11.93
N LYS A 201 16.95 0.63 -11.17
CA LYS A 201 16.80 1.96 -10.57
C LYS A 201 16.86 1.99 -9.05
N LEU A 202 16.69 0.85 -8.36
CA LEU A 202 16.57 0.86 -6.90
C LEU A 202 17.79 1.47 -6.22
N TYR A 203 18.99 1.05 -6.60
CA TYR A 203 20.22 1.52 -5.96
C TYR A 203 20.39 3.04 -6.11
N SER A 204 20.33 3.55 -7.35
CA SER A 204 20.47 4.99 -7.61
C SER A 204 19.34 5.82 -6.98
N PHE A 205 18.15 5.26 -6.86
CA PHE A 205 17.02 5.93 -6.23
C PHE A 205 17.18 6.00 -4.71
N VAL A 206 17.67 4.95 -4.07
CA VAL A 206 17.99 4.98 -2.63
C VAL A 206 19.06 6.03 -2.34
N ASP A 207 20.11 6.07 -3.14
CA ASP A 207 21.17 7.08 -3.02
C ASP A 207 20.62 8.51 -3.20
N LEU A 208 19.76 8.72 -4.20
CA LEU A 208 19.07 10.00 -4.39
C LEU A 208 18.23 10.41 -3.16
N CYS A 209 17.54 9.45 -2.53
CA CYS A 209 16.73 9.69 -1.35
C CYS A 209 17.54 10.15 -0.13
N MET A 210 18.82 9.80 -0.04
CA MET A 210 19.73 10.33 1.01
C MET A 210 19.81 11.86 0.96
N GLY A 211 19.64 12.46 -0.22
CA GLY A 211 19.65 13.91 -0.40
C GLY A 211 18.49 14.65 0.30
N VAL A 212 17.39 13.95 0.63
CA VAL A 212 16.22 14.52 1.35
C VAL A 212 16.11 14.01 2.78
N LEU A 213 17.01 13.15 3.24
CA LEU A 213 17.02 12.68 4.62
C LEU A 213 17.55 13.78 5.55
N SER A 214 16.94 13.94 6.73
CA SER A 214 17.41 14.89 7.75
C SER A 214 18.71 14.43 8.40
N ASP A 215 19.39 15.34 9.11
CA ASP A 215 20.65 15.01 9.81
C ASP A 215 20.43 14.09 11.03
N ASN A 216 19.19 13.99 11.53
CA ASN A 216 18.81 13.10 12.61
C ASN A 216 17.59 12.26 12.20
N PRO A 217 17.77 11.29 11.29
CA PRO A 217 16.68 10.49 10.78
C PRO A 217 16.14 9.51 11.83
N LEU A 218 14.87 9.18 11.72
CA LEU A 218 14.20 8.23 12.60
C LEU A 218 14.22 6.81 12.01
N PHE A 219 13.95 6.71 10.66
CA PHE A 219 14.06 5.46 9.87
C PHE A 219 14.04 5.76 8.37
#